data_6e3662cdba165d17409b4520906eb9ae
#
_entry.id   6e3662cdba165d17409b4520906eb9ae
#
_cell.length_a   1.000
_cell.length_b   1.000
_cell.length_c   1.000
_cell.angle_alpha   90.00
_cell.angle_beta   90.00
_cell.angle_gamma   90.00
#
_symmetry.space_group_name_H-M   'P 1'
#
loop_
_entity.id
_entity.type
_entity.pdbx_description
1 polymer ?
#
loop_
_entity_poly.entity_id
_entity_poly.type
_entity_poly.pdbx_seq_one_letter_code
_entity_poly.pdbx_strand_id
1 'polypeptide(L)'
;MPRAVISFLNNLDLEGKTVVPFCTHNGFGQGLSYEQISTIAKEAKVLDILSLDAGNVTQSQQIVKQYLENNNLISTDPNSTQKGSADNPILGKITVNGKELNASFNSSELAQNVIAQFPVTVNMYNYGSRELYGPIDGVEQPNFRGQKVFENGDITYCPANRTIAIFYNKAAGPNLNMEVYPIGKMIQVILLTCHPMYQLTSL
;
A
#
# COMPACT_ATOMS: atom_id res chain seq x y z
N MET A 1 5.00 20.01 -12.77
CA MET A 1 5.35 19.16 -11.58
C MET A 1 6.78 19.49 -11.14
N PRO A 2 7.14 19.47 -9.84
CA PRO A 2 8.52 19.70 -9.37
C PRO A 2 9.50 18.67 -9.91
N ARG A 3 10.75 19.09 -10.20
CA ARG A 3 11.79 18.20 -10.76
C ARG A 3 12.10 17.01 -9.88
N ALA A 4 12.08 17.21 -8.55
CA ALA A 4 12.30 16.14 -7.59
C ALA A 4 11.26 15.02 -7.70
N VAL A 5 9.99 15.37 -7.94
CA VAL A 5 8.89 14.41 -8.16
C VAL A 5 9.07 13.65 -9.47
N ILE A 6 9.49 14.34 -10.54
CA ILE A 6 9.79 13.72 -11.82
C ILE A 6 10.93 12.70 -11.66
N SER A 7 12.03 13.12 -11.02
CA SER A 7 13.17 12.23 -10.76
C SER A 7 12.77 11.02 -9.91
N PHE A 8 11.95 11.22 -8.88
CA PHE A 8 11.45 10.15 -8.05
C PHE A 8 10.63 9.13 -8.85
N LEU A 9 9.65 9.58 -9.64
CA LEU A 9 8.82 8.71 -10.46
C LEU A 9 9.63 7.90 -11.48
N ASN A 10 10.64 8.53 -12.11
CA ASN A 10 11.51 7.85 -13.08
C ASN A 10 12.39 6.75 -12.47
N ASN A 11 12.57 6.74 -11.13
CA ASN A 11 13.34 5.72 -10.42
C ASN A 11 12.46 4.61 -9.82
N LEU A 12 11.15 4.63 -10.06
CA LEU A 12 10.23 3.60 -9.57
C LEU A 12 9.91 2.59 -10.67
N ASP A 13 9.82 1.34 -10.27
CA ASP A 13 9.17 0.32 -11.09
C ASP A 13 7.65 0.45 -10.89
N LEU A 14 6.99 0.99 -11.91
CA LEU A 14 5.55 1.25 -11.93
C LEU A 14 4.78 0.25 -12.83
N GLU A 15 5.45 -0.72 -13.43
CA GLU A 15 4.81 -1.73 -14.27
C GLU A 15 3.70 -2.47 -13.51
N GLY A 16 2.51 -2.50 -14.10
CA GLY A 16 1.33 -3.16 -13.51
C GLY A 16 0.79 -2.51 -12.22
N LYS A 17 1.32 -1.36 -11.79
CA LYS A 17 0.83 -0.65 -10.61
C LYS A 17 -0.36 0.23 -10.93
N THR A 18 -1.16 0.52 -9.91
CA THR A 18 -2.16 1.59 -9.97
C THR A 18 -1.56 2.83 -9.31
N VAL A 19 -1.45 3.90 -10.07
CA VAL A 19 -1.00 5.21 -9.57
C VAL A 19 -2.23 6.07 -9.30
N VAL A 20 -2.34 6.55 -8.06
CA VAL A 20 -3.45 7.39 -7.60
C VAL A 20 -2.86 8.79 -7.31
N PRO A 21 -2.83 9.68 -8.29
CA PRO A 21 -2.27 11.00 -8.08
C PRO A 21 -3.26 11.90 -7.34
N PHE A 22 -2.74 12.75 -6.45
CA PHE A 22 -3.53 13.84 -5.90
C PHE A 22 -2.68 15.10 -5.75
N CYS A 23 -3.33 16.24 -5.74
CA CYS A 23 -2.68 17.51 -5.44
C CYS A 23 -3.59 18.38 -4.58
N THR A 24 -2.95 19.24 -3.77
CA THR A 24 -3.64 20.36 -3.11
C THR A 24 -3.21 21.65 -3.79
N HIS A 25 -4.13 22.60 -3.94
CA HIS A 25 -3.86 23.88 -4.59
C HIS A 25 -4.69 24.99 -3.94
N ASN A 26 -4.33 26.24 -4.25
CA ASN A 26 -5.06 27.42 -3.82
C ASN A 26 -5.67 28.13 -5.05
N GLY A 27 -6.69 27.49 -5.64
CA GLY A 27 -7.43 28.02 -6.80
C GLY A 27 -6.83 27.75 -8.18
N PHE A 28 -5.58 27.22 -8.28
CA PHE A 28 -4.90 27.05 -9.57
C PHE A 28 -5.04 25.64 -10.19
N GLY A 29 -5.67 24.69 -9.49
CA GLY A 29 -5.85 23.32 -9.96
C GLY A 29 -4.55 22.51 -10.06
N GLN A 30 -4.64 21.42 -10.78
CA GLN A 30 -3.54 20.42 -10.93
C GLN A 30 -2.50 20.80 -12.00
N GLY A 31 -2.78 21.82 -12.83
CA GLY A 31 -1.94 22.16 -13.99
C GLY A 31 -1.71 20.96 -14.92
N LEU A 32 -0.51 20.81 -15.42
CA LEU A 32 -0.07 19.70 -16.30
C LEU A 32 0.40 18.45 -15.52
N SER A 33 0.10 18.34 -14.22
CA SER A 33 0.66 17.26 -13.41
C SER A 33 0.16 15.88 -13.83
N TYR A 34 -1.11 15.77 -14.26
CA TYR A 34 -1.68 14.51 -14.72
C TYR A 34 -0.98 14.00 -15.98
N GLU A 35 -0.81 14.85 -16.99
CA GLU A 35 -0.16 14.49 -18.25
C GLU A 35 1.30 14.07 -18.03
N GLN A 36 2.01 14.79 -17.15
CA GLN A 36 3.38 14.46 -16.80
C GLN A 36 3.50 13.12 -16.07
N ILE A 37 2.61 12.83 -15.12
CA ILE A 37 2.58 11.54 -14.42
C ILE A 37 2.25 10.41 -15.39
N SER A 38 1.23 10.58 -16.23
CA SER A 38 0.82 9.56 -17.22
C SER A 38 1.91 9.27 -18.24
N THR A 39 2.70 10.28 -18.62
CA THR A 39 3.84 10.10 -19.53
C THR A 39 4.97 9.30 -18.89
N ILE A 40 5.24 9.51 -17.59
CA ILE A 40 6.30 8.81 -16.88
C ILE A 40 5.84 7.39 -16.52
N ALA A 41 4.61 7.25 -16.04
CA ALA A 41 4.03 5.99 -15.53
C ALA A 41 3.22 5.25 -16.61
N LYS A 42 3.68 5.25 -17.87
CA LYS A 42 2.96 4.66 -19.02
C LYS A 42 2.70 3.16 -18.89
N GLU A 43 3.49 2.44 -18.10
CA GLU A 43 3.32 1.01 -17.82
C GLU A 43 2.39 0.76 -16.61
N ALA A 44 1.88 1.83 -15.98
CA ALA A 44 0.96 1.78 -14.85
C ALA A 44 -0.47 2.15 -15.27
N LYS A 45 -1.45 1.72 -14.46
CA LYS A 45 -2.80 2.29 -14.51
C LYS A 45 -2.82 3.60 -13.74
N VAL A 46 -2.79 4.74 -14.41
CA VAL A 46 -2.88 6.05 -13.77
C VAL A 46 -4.35 6.46 -13.68
N LEU A 47 -4.85 6.66 -12.46
CA LEU A 47 -6.21 7.16 -12.22
C LEU A 47 -6.24 8.69 -12.38
N ASP A 48 -7.44 9.24 -12.58
CA ASP A 48 -7.64 10.69 -12.63
C ASP A 48 -7.12 11.35 -11.37
N ILE A 49 -6.51 12.52 -11.51
CA ILE A 49 -5.90 13.20 -10.38
C ILE A 49 -6.98 13.77 -9.44
N LEU A 50 -6.88 13.45 -8.16
CA LEU A 50 -7.69 14.08 -7.13
C LEU A 50 -7.13 15.47 -6.82
N SER A 51 -7.85 16.50 -7.27
CA SER A 51 -7.45 17.91 -7.10
C SER A 51 -8.26 18.53 -5.94
N LEU A 52 -7.57 18.95 -4.88
CA LEU A 52 -8.18 19.49 -3.67
C LEU A 52 -7.84 20.98 -3.51
N ASP A 53 -8.84 21.82 -3.59
CA ASP A 53 -8.70 23.26 -3.31
C ASP A 53 -8.59 23.54 -1.81
N ALA A 54 -7.70 24.46 -1.44
CA ALA A 54 -7.52 24.87 -0.03
C ALA A 54 -8.80 25.46 0.59
N GLY A 55 -9.68 26.06 -0.23
CA GLY A 55 -10.99 26.53 0.21
C GLY A 55 -11.94 25.41 0.65
N ASN A 56 -11.69 24.18 0.23
CA ASN A 56 -12.52 23.01 0.52
C ASN A 56 -11.96 22.09 1.60
N VAL A 57 -11.03 22.56 2.44
CA VAL A 57 -10.37 21.76 3.48
C VAL A 57 -11.38 21.09 4.41
N THR A 58 -12.45 21.77 4.79
CA THR A 58 -13.51 21.22 5.66
C THR A 58 -14.29 20.07 5.02
N GLN A 59 -14.32 19.99 3.69
CA GLN A 59 -14.99 18.96 2.92
C GLN A 59 -14.02 17.91 2.34
N SER A 60 -12.72 18.11 2.55
CA SER A 60 -11.68 17.27 1.93
C SER A 60 -11.83 15.78 2.26
N GLN A 61 -12.22 15.46 3.50
CA GLN A 61 -12.44 14.07 3.92
C GLN A 61 -13.55 13.40 3.10
N GLN A 62 -14.66 14.10 2.85
CA GLN A 62 -15.78 13.58 2.06
C GLN A 62 -15.39 13.45 0.59
N ILE A 63 -14.68 14.43 0.04
CA ILE A 63 -14.21 14.44 -1.35
C ILE A 63 -13.23 13.26 -1.59
N VAL A 64 -12.27 13.05 -0.68
CA VAL A 64 -11.34 11.92 -0.73
C VAL A 64 -12.08 10.60 -0.65
N LYS A 65 -13.02 10.46 0.31
CA LYS A 65 -13.83 9.25 0.44
C LYS A 65 -14.58 8.94 -0.85
N GLN A 66 -15.29 9.92 -1.40
CA GLN A 66 -16.04 9.76 -2.66
C GLN A 66 -15.15 9.40 -3.86
N TYR A 67 -13.95 10.02 -3.94
CA TYR A 67 -12.98 9.67 -4.97
C TYR A 67 -12.52 8.21 -4.86
N LEU A 68 -12.22 7.74 -3.64
CA LEU A 68 -11.79 6.37 -3.39
C LEU A 68 -12.90 5.35 -3.70
N GLU A 69 -14.14 5.67 -3.33
CA GLU A 69 -15.32 4.86 -3.64
C GLU A 69 -15.57 4.77 -5.15
N ASN A 70 -15.55 5.90 -5.85
CA ASN A 70 -15.79 5.97 -7.29
C ASN A 70 -14.74 5.22 -8.12
N ASN A 71 -13.53 5.07 -7.59
CA ASN A 71 -12.44 4.32 -8.20
C ASN A 71 -12.31 2.89 -7.69
N ASN A 72 -13.28 2.40 -6.89
CA ASN A 72 -13.27 1.06 -6.28
C ASN A 72 -12.02 0.78 -5.43
N LEU A 73 -11.46 1.81 -4.80
CA LEU A 73 -10.29 1.71 -3.93
C LEU A 73 -10.69 1.45 -2.47
N ILE A 74 -11.94 1.71 -2.10
CA ILE A 74 -12.56 1.35 -0.82
C ILE A 74 -14.01 0.88 -1.07
N SER A 75 -14.53 0.03 -0.15
CA SER A 75 -15.92 -0.43 -0.20
C SER A 75 -16.87 0.58 0.42
N THR A 76 -18.06 0.75 -0.16
CA THR A 76 -19.11 1.66 0.33
C THR A 76 -20.04 1.03 1.35
N ASP A 77 -19.93 -0.27 1.61
CA ASP A 77 -20.91 -1.00 2.40
C ASP A 77 -20.61 -0.91 3.91
N PRO A 78 -21.44 -0.19 4.71
CA PRO A 78 -21.22 -0.04 6.14
C PRO A 78 -21.45 -1.34 6.92
N ASN A 79 -21.93 -2.40 6.28
CA ASN A 79 -22.28 -3.67 6.89
C ASN A 79 -21.52 -4.85 6.30
N SER A 80 -20.43 -4.59 5.57
CA SER A 80 -19.56 -5.66 5.09
C SER A 80 -18.69 -6.21 6.21
N THR A 81 -19.27 -7.04 7.04
CA THR A 81 -18.56 -8.20 7.61
C THR A 81 -18.22 -9.05 6.39
N GLN A 82 -17.07 -8.76 5.80
CA GLN A 82 -16.70 -9.28 4.47
C GLN A 82 -16.48 -10.79 4.56
N LYS A 83 -17.48 -11.52 4.12
CA LYS A 83 -17.29 -12.88 3.63
C LYS A 83 -16.61 -12.71 2.25
N GLY A 84 -15.27 -12.91 2.23
CA GLY A 84 -14.43 -12.58 1.10
C GLY A 84 -14.87 -13.24 -0.20
N SER A 85 -15.21 -12.40 -1.15
CA SER A 85 -15.16 -12.72 -2.57
C SER A 85 -13.74 -12.47 -3.07
N ALA A 86 -13.24 -13.27 -4.00
CA ALA A 86 -11.84 -13.29 -4.45
C ALA A 86 -11.31 -11.94 -5.00
N ASP A 87 -12.18 -10.95 -5.19
CA ASP A 87 -11.85 -9.68 -5.85
C ASP A 87 -11.88 -8.44 -4.93
N ASN A 88 -12.08 -8.61 -3.61
CA ASN A 88 -12.17 -7.44 -2.72
C ASN A 88 -11.19 -7.56 -1.55
N PRO A 89 -10.04 -6.84 -1.60
CA PRO A 89 -9.02 -6.92 -0.55
C PRO A 89 -9.53 -6.30 0.77
N ILE A 90 -9.20 -6.94 1.87
CA ILE A 90 -9.48 -6.42 3.21
C ILE A 90 -8.39 -5.39 3.54
N LEU A 91 -8.80 -4.13 3.76
CA LEU A 91 -7.86 -3.07 4.12
C LEU A 91 -7.56 -3.11 5.61
N GLY A 92 -6.29 -2.94 5.96
CA GLY A 92 -5.82 -2.91 7.33
C GLY A 92 -4.68 -1.91 7.52
N LYS A 93 -4.33 -1.70 8.79
CA LYS A 93 -3.19 -0.87 9.19
C LYS A 93 -2.16 -1.70 9.91
N ILE A 94 -0.90 -1.45 9.61
CA ILE A 94 0.25 -2.04 10.28
C ILE A 94 1.08 -0.92 10.86
N THR A 95 1.39 -0.96 12.15
CA THR A 95 2.27 0.02 12.79
C THR A 95 3.65 -0.60 12.97
N VAL A 96 4.66 0.02 12.37
CA VAL A 96 6.07 -0.38 12.51
C VAL A 96 6.85 0.79 13.10
N ASN A 97 7.45 0.59 14.27
CA ASN A 97 8.21 1.64 14.98
C ASN A 97 7.43 2.96 15.13
N GLY A 98 6.14 2.86 15.46
CA GLY A 98 5.26 4.02 15.65
C GLY A 98 4.76 4.68 14.35
N LYS A 99 5.17 4.18 13.18
CA LYS A 99 4.69 4.65 11.89
C LYS A 99 3.57 3.76 11.37
N GLU A 100 2.40 4.33 11.13
CA GLU A 100 1.29 3.63 10.48
C GLU A 100 1.53 3.49 8.98
N LEU A 101 1.30 2.29 8.48
CA LEU A 101 1.37 1.90 7.08
C LEU A 101 0.08 1.19 6.70
N ASN A 102 -0.42 1.43 5.50
CA ASN A 102 -1.59 0.75 5.00
C ASN A 102 -1.22 -0.60 4.39
N ALA A 103 -2.09 -1.58 4.58
CA ALA A 103 -1.96 -2.92 4.01
C ALA A 103 -3.28 -3.37 3.39
N SER A 104 -3.19 -4.21 2.39
CA SER A 104 -4.33 -4.96 1.85
C SER A 104 -4.10 -6.44 2.10
N PHE A 105 -5.11 -7.12 2.61
CA PHE A 105 -5.08 -8.56 2.81
C PHE A 105 -5.99 -9.22 1.79
N ASN A 106 -5.59 -10.38 1.30
CA ASN A 106 -6.43 -11.15 0.39
C ASN A 106 -7.56 -11.87 1.15
N SER A 107 -8.51 -12.42 0.42
CA SER A 107 -9.69 -13.08 0.98
C SER A 107 -9.50 -14.58 1.28
N SER A 108 -8.24 -15.07 1.25
CA SER A 108 -7.97 -16.49 1.57
C SER A 108 -8.35 -16.78 3.01
N GLU A 109 -8.76 -18.01 3.28
CA GLU A 109 -9.05 -18.49 4.63
C GLU A 109 -7.87 -18.27 5.58
N LEU A 110 -6.65 -18.48 5.08
CA LEU A 110 -5.42 -18.21 5.82
C LEU A 110 -5.28 -16.73 6.22
N ALA A 111 -5.54 -15.80 5.30
CA ALA A 111 -5.50 -14.37 5.60
C ALA A 111 -6.60 -13.99 6.60
N GLN A 112 -7.79 -14.55 6.46
CA GLN A 112 -8.90 -14.33 7.40
C GLN A 112 -8.57 -14.84 8.83
N ASN A 113 -7.92 -15.99 8.95
CA ASN A 113 -7.47 -16.54 10.24
C ASN A 113 -6.42 -15.62 10.92
N VAL A 114 -5.55 -14.98 10.13
CA VAL A 114 -4.60 -13.98 10.66
C VAL A 114 -5.34 -12.70 11.08
N ILE A 115 -6.22 -12.18 10.23
CA ILE A 115 -6.96 -10.94 10.46
C ILE A 115 -7.92 -11.07 11.66
N ALA A 116 -8.49 -12.24 11.88
CA ALA A 116 -9.38 -12.50 13.03
C ALA A 116 -8.69 -12.30 14.39
N GLN A 117 -7.35 -12.26 14.42
CA GLN A 117 -6.58 -11.98 15.62
C GLN A 117 -6.29 -10.48 15.83
N PHE A 118 -6.66 -9.61 14.87
CA PHE A 118 -6.41 -8.18 14.99
C PHE A 118 -7.32 -7.52 16.04
N PRO A 119 -6.84 -6.52 16.80
CA PRO A 119 -5.46 -6.00 16.79
C PRO A 119 -4.47 -6.95 17.47
N VAL A 120 -3.33 -7.22 16.85
CA VAL A 120 -2.26 -8.03 17.39
C VAL A 120 -0.93 -7.28 17.35
N THR A 121 -0.10 -7.42 18.38
CA THR A 121 1.26 -6.89 18.40
C THR A 121 2.25 -8.03 18.21
N VAL A 122 3.07 -7.93 17.16
CA VAL A 122 4.10 -8.92 16.84
C VAL A 122 5.47 -8.28 17.01
N ASN A 123 6.32 -8.87 17.84
CA ASN A 123 7.72 -8.48 17.94
C ASN A 123 8.47 -9.00 16.70
N MET A 124 8.89 -8.08 15.84
CA MET A 124 9.53 -8.43 14.58
C MET A 124 11.04 -8.27 14.61
N TYR A 125 11.73 -9.19 13.95
CA TYR A 125 13.18 -9.22 13.77
C TYR A 125 13.52 -9.00 12.30
N ASN A 126 14.62 -8.31 12.04
CA ASN A 126 15.14 -8.14 10.69
C ASN A 126 15.97 -9.38 10.31
N TYR A 127 15.68 -9.96 9.16
CA TYR A 127 16.45 -11.08 8.61
C TYR A 127 17.06 -10.72 7.26
N GLY A 128 18.38 -10.76 7.20
CA GLY A 128 19.16 -10.61 5.97
C GLY A 128 18.95 -9.28 5.24
N SER A 129 18.53 -8.22 5.94
CA SER A 129 18.12 -6.94 5.33
C SER A 129 17.07 -7.11 4.21
N ARG A 130 16.27 -8.16 4.28
CA ARG A 130 15.30 -8.59 3.28
C ARG A 130 13.87 -8.52 3.77
N GLU A 131 13.63 -8.92 5.03
CA GLU A 131 12.31 -9.05 5.62
C GLU A 131 12.30 -8.70 7.12
N LEU A 132 11.16 -8.26 7.59
CA LEU A 132 10.81 -8.26 9.01
C LEU A 132 9.93 -9.47 9.26
N TYR A 133 10.24 -10.29 10.25
CA TYR A 133 9.45 -11.46 10.62
C TYR A 133 9.26 -11.56 12.12
N GLY A 134 8.15 -12.16 12.54
CA GLY A 134 7.86 -12.38 13.94
C GLY A 134 6.82 -13.47 14.16
N PRO A 135 6.76 -14.06 15.38
CA PRO A 135 5.87 -15.15 15.70
C PRO A 135 4.40 -14.69 15.69
N ILE A 136 3.54 -15.56 15.19
CA ILE A 136 2.09 -15.44 15.28
C ILE A 136 1.51 -16.84 15.51
N ASP A 137 0.77 -16.99 16.61
CA ASP A 137 0.15 -18.27 16.98
C ASP A 137 -1.31 -18.33 16.53
N GLY A 138 -1.93 -19.51 16.63
CA GLY A 138 -3.35 -19.70 16.37
C GLY A 138 -3.75 -19.63 14.90
N VAL A 139 -2.78 -19.68 13.98
CA VAL A 139 -3.03 -19.76 12.53
C VAL A 139 -2.98 -21.20 12.08
N GLU A 140 -4.07 -21.66 11.46
CA GLU A 140 -4.15 -23.03 10.94
C GLU A 140 -3.16 -23.28 9.79
N GLN A 141 -2.73 -24.54 9.69
CA GLN A 141 -1.84 -24.96 8.59
C GLN A 141 -2.61 -24.92 7.28
N PRO A 142 -2.09 -24.23 6.24
CA PRO A 142 -2.74 -24.22 4.93
C PRO A 142 -2.67 -25.63 4.30
N ASN A 143 -3.75 -26.00 3.62
CA ASN A 143 -3.91 -27.29 2.94
C ASN A 143 -3.51 -27.23 1.45
N PHE A 144 -2.83 -26.16 1.04
CA PHE A 144 -2.37 -25.94 -0.33
C PHE A 144 -0.86 -25.62 -0.32
N ARG A 145 -0.24 -25.64 -1.49
CA ARG A 145 1.19 -25.41 -1.63
C ARG A 145 1.52 -23.92 -1.54
N GLY A 146 2.55 -23.59 -0.76
CA GLY A 146 3.13 -22.25 -0.68
C GLY A 146 4.08 -21.93 -1.83
N GLN A 147 4.72 -20.80 -1.75
CA GLN A 147 5.71 -20.32 -2.73
C GLN A 147 7.07 -20.06 -2.05
N LYS A 148 8.15 -20.12 -2.84
CA LYS A 148 9.51 -19.81 -2.39
C LYS A 148 10.07 -18.52 -3.01
N VAL A 149 9.19 -17.68 -3.48
CA VAL A 149 9.48 -16.36 -4.06
C VAL A 149 8.61 -15.31 -3.41
N PHE A 150 9.03 -14.07 -3.46
CA PHE A 150 8.28 -12.93 -2.91
C PHE A 150 8.55 -11.67 -3.72
N GLU A 151 7.69 -10.67 -3.53
CA GLU A 151 7.88 -9.30 -4.01
C GLU A 151 8.01 -8.32 -2.85
N ASN A 152 8.61 -7.17 -3.11
CA ASN A 152 8.65 -6.10 -2.10
C ASN A 152 7.22 -5.68 -1.72
N GLY A 153 6.98 -5.57 -0.43
CA GLY A 153 5.66 -5.27 0.13
C GLY A 153 4.81 -6.50 0.44
N ASP A 154 5.20 -7.70 0.03
CA ASP A 154 4.43 -8.89 0.36
C ASP A 154 4.37 -9.13 1.88
N ILE A 155 3.17 -9.45 2.35
CA ILE A 155 2.90 -9.94 3.71
C ILE A 155 2.57 -11.41 3.58
N THR A 156 3.33 -12.24 4.28
CA THR A 156 3.22 -13.69 4.16
C THR A 156 3.13 -14.36 5.53
N TYR A 157 2.56 -15.55 5.55
CA TYR A 157 2.65 -16.48 6.68
C TYR A 157 3.59 -17.63 6.33
N CYS A 158 4.44 -18.03 7.28
CA CYS A 158 5.31 -19.20 7.18
C CYS A 158 4.92 -20.24 8.24
N PRO A 159 4.24 -21.33 7.84
CA PRO A 159 3.79 -22.35 8.79
C PRO A 159 4.93 -23.09 9.47
N ALA A 160 6.07 -23.25 8.81
CA ALA A 160 7.20 -24.04 9.33
C ALA A 160 7.75 -23.50 10.66
N ASN A 161 7.69 -22.20 10.88
CA ASN A 161 8.11 -21.53 12.11
C ASN A 161 7.03 -20.65 12.72
N ARG A 162 5.79 -20.72 12.23
CA ARG A 162 4.62 -19.97 12.72
C ARG A 162 4.91 -18.47 12.78
N THR A 163 5.41 -17.90 11.67
CA THR A 163 5.75 -16.49 11.60
C THR A 163 4.98 -15.78 10.52
N ILE A 164 4.67 -14.52 10.78
CA ILE A 164 4.28 -13.55 9.75
C ILE A 164 5.52 -12.77 9.33
N ALA A 165 5.64 -12.49 8.04
CA ALA A 165 6.76 -11.72 7.50
C ALA A 165 6.28 -10.61 6.56
N ILE A 166 7.02 -9.49 6.54
CA ILE A 166 6.86 -8.38 5.62
C ILE A 166 8.17 -8.24 4.85
N PHE A 167 8.11 -8.49 3.55
CA PHE A 167 9.26 -8.40 2.67
C PHE A 167 9.43 -6.98 2.15
N TYR A 168 10.66 -6.44 2.18
CA TYR A 168 10.93 -5.07 1.76
C TYR A 168 12.12 -4.92 0.81
N ASN A 169 12.96 -5.95 0.65
CA ASN A 169 14.14 -5.86 -0.20
C ASN A 169 14.43 -7.20 -0.91
N LYS A 170 13.81 -7.41 -2.05
CA LYS A 170 14.00 -8.60 -2.89
C LYS A 170 15.44 -8.76 -3.38
N ALA A 171 16.16 -7.66 -3.60
CA ALA A 171 17.54 -7.68 -4.08
C ALA A 171 18.51 -8.30 -3.07
N ALA A 172 18.20 -8.33 -1.78
CA ALA A 172 19.03 -8.96 -0.75
C ALA A 172 19.00 -10.50 -0.77
N GLY A 173 18.10 -11.10 -1.57
CA GLY A 173 18.00 -12.55 -1.76
C GLY A 173 16.61 -12.95 -2.22
N PRO A 174 16.43 -13.20 -3.54
CA PRO A 174 15.10 -13.39 -4.12
C PRO A 174 14.45 -14.73 -3.80
N ASN A 175 15.24 -15.73 -3.38
CA ASN A 175 14.76 -17.08 -3.13
C ASN A 175 14.67 -17.38 -1.63
N LEU A 176 13.62 -18.10 -1.25
CA LEU A 176 13.37 -18.54 0.12
C LEU A 176 13.71 -20.01 0.31
N ASN A 177 14.27 -20.34 1.45
CA ASN A 177 14.55 -21.73 1.84
C ASN A 177 13.27 -22.46 2.28
N MET A 178 12.29 -21.73 2.78
CA MET A 178 11.00 -22.25 3.27
C MET A 178 9.86 -21.74 2.39
N GLU A 179 8.77 -22.50 2.36
CA GLU A 179 7.55 -22.06 1.72
C GLU A 179 6.85 -20.99 2.58
N VAL A 180 6.42 -19.94 1.90
CA VAL A 180 5.61 -18.87 2.48
C VAL A 180 4.28 -18.77 1.74
N TYR A 181 3.28 -18.26 2.43
CA TYR A 181 1.92 -18.15 1.93
C TYR A 181 1.52 -16.69 1.92
N PRO A 182 1.35 -16.05 0.76
CA PRO A 182 0.93 -14.66 0.68
C PRO A 182 -0.46 -14.47 1.28
N ILE A 183 -0.56 -13.58 2.25
CA ILE A 183 -1.81 -13.20 2.92
C ILE A 183 -2.20 -11.76 2.65
N GLY A 184 -1.28 -10.94 2.14
CA GLY A 184 -1.55 -9.54 1.87
C GLY A 184 -0.34 -8.83 1.28
N LYS A 185 -0.50 -7.52 1.12
CA LYS A 185 0.53 -6.63 0.58
C LYS A 185 0.50 -5.27 1.27
N MET A 186 1.66 -4.70 1.50
CA MET A 186 1.79 -3.31 1.94
C MET A 186 1.35 -2.37 0.81
N ILE A 187 0.48 -1.44 1.13
CA ILE A 187 0.05 -0.41 0.18
C ILE A 187 1.03 0.76 0.30
N GLN A 188 1.85 0.97 -0.71
CA GLN A 188 2.62 2.21 -0.83
C GLN A 188 1.73 3.30 -1.43
N VAL A 189 1.27 4.21 -0.58
CA VAL A 189 0.65 5.46 -1.05
C VAL A 189 1.77 6.46 -1.28
N ILE A 190 2.07 6.73 -2.54
CA ILE A 190 3.02 7.77 -2.93
C ILE A 190 2.25 9.08 -2.96
N LEU A 191 2.43 9.89 -1.92
CA LEU A 191 1.83 11.21 -1.81
C LEU A 191 2.69 12.22 -2.58
N LEU A 192 2.24 12.60 -3.77
CA LEU A 192 2.84 13.68 -4.55
C LEU A 192 2.10 14.98 -4.25
N THR A 193 2.64 15.83 -3.40
CA THR A 193 2.07 17.15 -3.13
C THR A 193 2.59 18.15 -4.15
N CYS A 194 1.71 18.71 -4.97
CA CYS A 194 2.03 19.87 -5.81
C CYS A 194 1.96 21.14 -4.94
N HIS A 195 3.06 21.50 -4.29
CA HIS A 195 3.17 22.81 -3.65
C HIS A 195 3.69 23.83 -4.67
N PRO A 196 3.04 24.98 -4.84
CA PRO A 196 3.73 26.10 -5.46
C PRO A 196 4.92 26.48 -4.58
N MET A 197 6.10 26.63 -5.19
CA MET A 197 7.31 27.06 -4.49
C MET A 197 7.07 28.40 -3.81
N TYR A 198 6.89 28.42 -2.50
CA TYR A 198 7.17 29.61 -1.72
C TYR A 198 8.68 29.69 -1.57
N GLN A 199 9.26 30.74 -2.13
CA GLN A 199 10.63 31.11 -1.81
C GLN A 199 10.67 31.40 -0.31
N LEU A 200 11.45 30.61 0.43
CA LEU A 200 11.92 30.98 1.77
C LEU A 200 12.88 32.15 1.58
N THR A 201 12.41 33.37 1.74
CA THR A 201 13.28 34.49 2.05
C THR A 201 13.71 34.35 3.48
N SER A 202 15.00 34.02 3.67
CA SER A 202 15.67 34.09 4.95
C SER A 202 15.57 35.51 5.53
N LEU A 203 15.09 35.62 6.76
CA LEU A 203 15.42 36.71 7.67
C LEU A 203 16.70 36.36 8.40
#